data_95113569c997192a7b185b605baaafca
#
_entry.id   95113569c997192a7b185b605baaafca
#
_cell.length_a   1.000
_cell.length_b   1.000
_cell.length_c   1.000
_cell.angle_alpha   90.00
_cell.angle_beta   90.00
_cell.angle_gamma   90.00
#
_symmetry.space_group_name_H-M   'P 1'
#
loop_
_entity.id
_entity.type
_entity.pdbx_description
1 polymer ?
#
loop_
_entity_poly.entity_id
_entity_poly.type
_entity_poly.pdbx_seq_one_letter_code
_entity_poly.pdbx_strand_id
1 'polypeptide(L)'
;MFKLVQHLIVQDDGSLPPIPDCLYAYIMAGNGVFLYAKRDDLEVLIPVSRATIAGLPSLEPFVNMPCVPAILMHHILQASKENLPNEILFWFNFDHDRQVWNVDAPLQICHPASVIPVNKNDPLGIKALIDLHSHALMDPFFSCTDNKDEQGFRIFAVIGKVNGKPEIIVRVGVYGNYWNIPASMIFELPEEIRDAYYGKGEVDYDETNIEEEIIAEEDVEIDIHTETSGAE
;
A
#
# COMPACT_ATOMS: atom_id res chain seq x y z
N MET A 1 28.35 0.92 13.00
CA MET A 1 28.13 1.45 11.63
C MET A 1 26.68 1.16 11.29
N PHE A 2 25.85 2.18 11.12
CA PHE A 2 24.46 2.04 10.74
C PHE A 2 24.38 1.48 9.32
N LYS A 3 23.63 0.39 9.12
CA LYS A 3 23.33 -0.16 7.79
C LYS A 3 21.86 0.04 7.51
N LEU A 4 21.50 0.61 6.36
CA LEU A 4 20.10 0.80 5.96
C LEU A 4 19.34 -0.53 5.87
N VAL A 5 19.98 -1.57 5.37
CA VAL A 5 19.41 -2.90 5.19
C VAL A 5 20.27 -3.95 5.87
N GLN A 6 19.66 -4.87 6.59
CA GLN A 6 20.31 -6.01 7.22
C GLN A 6 19.89 -7.31 6.54
N HIS A 7 20.75 -8.34 6.66
CA HIS A 7 20.46 -9.70 6.17
C HIS A 7 20.77 -10.65 7.33
N LEU A 8 19.74 -11.34 7.78
CA LEU A 8 19.74 -12.15 8.99
C LEU A 8 19.21 -13.55 8.69
N ILE A 9 19.42 -14.46 9.64
CA ILE A 9 18.89 -15.82 9.57
C ILE A 9 18.01 -16.02 10.80
N VAL A 10 16.89 -16.72 10.64
CA VAL A 10 16.00 -17.12 11.73
C VAL A 10 16.78 -17.90 12.80
N GLN A 11 16.44 -17.76 14.08
CA GLN A 11 17.07 -18.52 15.16
C GLN A 11 16.63 -19.99 15.12
N ASP A 12 17.45 -20.88 15.71
CA ASP A 12 17.21 -22.33 15.73
C ASP A 12 15.89 -22.71 16.42
N ASP A 13 15.38 -21.88 17.32
CA ASP A 13 14.09 -22.05 18.01
C ASP A 13 12.89 -21.52 17.20
N GLY A 14 13.12 -20.98 15.99
CA GLY A 14 12.08 -20.38 15.14
C GLY A 14 11.72 -18.94 15.51
N SER A 15 12.41 -18.33 16.47
CA SER A 15 12.20 -16.92 16.81
C SER A 15 12.94 -15.99 15.84
N LEU A 16 12.49 -14.73 15.80
CA LEU A 16 13.21 -13.68 15.07
C LEU A 16 14.58 -13.42 15.70
N PRO A 17 15.64 -13.26 14.91
CA PRO A 17 16.94 -12.87 15.43
C PRO A 17 16.88 -11.44 16.02
N PRO A 18 17.81 -11.05 16.90
CA PRO A 18 17.92 -9.66 17.32
C PRO A 18 18.11 -8.74 16.11
N ILE A 19 17.15 -7.83 15.92
CA ILE A 19 17.17 -6.90 14.77
C ILE A 19 17.97 -5.66 15.17
N PRO A 20 19.09 -5.36 14.48
CA PRO A 20 19.83 -4.11 14.67
C PRO A 20 18.99 -2.89 14.21
N ASP A 21 19.41 -1.70 14.63
CA ASP A 21 18.85 -0.45 14.14
C ASP A 21 19.09 -0.31 12.62
N CYS A 22 18.02 -0.38 11.83
CA CYS A 22 18.03 -0.35 10.36
C CYS A 22 16.65 0.08 9.82
N LEU A 23 16.56 0.40 8.53
CA LEU A 23 15.25 0.67 7.91
C LEU A 23 14.42 -0.60 7.82
N TYR A 24 15.04 -1.70 7.41
CA TYR A 24 14.43 -3.03 7.37
C TYR A 24 15.49 -4.12 7.31
N ALA A 25 15.10 -5.35 7.59
CA ALA A 25 15.97 -6.51 7.53
C ALA A 25 15.33 -7.63 6.69
N TYR A 26 16.10 -8.22 5.81
CA TYR A 26 15.75 -9.52 5.22
C TYR A 26 16.12 -10.63 6.19
N ILE A 27 15.19 -11.58 6.36
CA ILE A 27 15.36 -12.73 7.25
C ILE A 27 15.16 -14.01 6.43
N MET A 28 16.20 -14.83 6.34
CA MET A 28 16.15 -16.14 5.72
C MET A 28 15.56 -17.14 6.71
N ALA A 29 14.53 -17.89 6.31
CA ALA A 29 13.85 -18.92 7.09
C ALA A 29 13.61 -20.18 6.27
N GLY A 30 13.15 -21.27 6.89
CA GLY A 30 12.93 -22.57 6.25
C GLY A 30 11.90 -22.56 5.12
N ASN A 31 10.96 -21.61 5.16
CA ASN A 31 9.92 -21.43 4.16
C ASN A 31 10.11 -20.24 3.21
N GLY A 32 11.28 -19.55 3.26
CA GLY A 32 11.61 -18.50 2.32
C GLY A 32 12.41 -17.34 2.90
N VAL A 33 12.31 -16.20 2.23
CA VAL A 33 12.91 -14.94 2.68
C VAL A 33 11.78 -14.00 3.06
N PHE A 34 11.91 -13.42 4.25
CA PHE A 34 10.98 -12.45 4.81
C PHE A 34 11.66 -11.09 4.92
N LEU A 35 10.85 -10.02 4.93
CA LEU A 35 11.29 -8.68 5.21
C LEU A 35 10.63 -8.20 6.50
N TYR A 36 11.46 -7.85 7.47
CA TYR A 36 11.03 -7.25 8.73
C TYR A 36 11.24 -5.74 8.68
N ALA A 37 10.23 -4.99 9.09
CA ALA A 37 10.32 -3.55 9.29
C ALA A 37 9.53 -3.12 10.52
N LYS A 38 10.01 -2.05 11.17
CA LYS A 38 9.36 -1.47 12.35
C LYS A 38 9.48 0.04 12.37
N ARG A 39 8.39 0.68 12.72
CA ARG A 39 8.28 2.10 13.06
C ARG A 39 7.29 2.25 14.21
N ASP A 40 7.09 3.48 14.70
CA ASP A 40 6.08 3.72 15.75
C ASP A 40 4.72 3.21 15.28
N ASP A 41 4.07 2.42 16.14
CA ASP A 41 2.73 1.83 15.96
C ASP A 41 2.54 0.91 14.74
N LEU A 42 3.62 0.51 14.05
CA LEU A 42 3.57 -0.45 12.95
C LEU A 42 4.80 -1.35 12.92
N GLU A 43 4.60 -2.65 13.04
CA GLU A 43 5.64 -3.68 12.95
C GLU A 43 5.17 -4.81 12.04
N VAL A 44 6.01 -5.22 11.10
CA VAL A 44 5.63 -6.22 10.10
C VAL A 44 6.72 -7.23 9.84
N LEU A 45 6.30 -8.43 9.45
CA LEU A 45 7.11 -9.45 8.82
C LEU A 45 6.38 -9.91 7.56
N ILE A 46 6.86 -9.51 6.38
CA ILE A 46 6.21 -9.82 5.11
C ILE A 46 7.00 -10.85 4.31
N PRO A 47 6.36 -11.81 3.61
CA PRO A 47 7.05 -12.75 2.73
C PRO A 47 7.49 -12.03 1.45
N VAL A 48 8.75 -12.17 1.06
CA VAL A 48 9.32 -11.57 -0.18
C VAL A 48 9.63 -12.65 -1.21
N SER A 49 9.95 -13.86 -0.76
CA SER A 49 10.23 -15.00 -1.64
C SER A 49 9.88 -16.28 -0.94
N ARG A 50 9.22 -17.20 -1.64
CA ARG A 50 8.93 -18.54 -1.15
C ARG A 50 10.05 -19.49 -1.63
N ALA A 51 10.64 -20.22 -0.71
CA ALA A 51 11.66 -21.24 -0.99
C ALA A 51 11.68 -22.25 0.15
N THR A 52 12.06 -23.49 -0.13
CA THR A 52 12.33 -24.46 0.93
C THR A 52 13.82 -24.48 1.22
N ILE A 53 14.20 -24.04 2.40
CA ILE A 53 15.59 -23.96 2.87
C ILE A 53 15.79 -24.96 3.99
N ALA A 54 16.46 -26.06 3.67
CA ALA A 54 16.67 -27.17 4.63
C ALA A 54 17.50 -26.71 5.84
N GLY A 55 17.12 -27.21 7.02
CA GLY A 55 17.85 -26.95 8.27
C GLY A 55 17.50 -25.63 8.95
N LEU A 56 16.59 -24.83 8.41
CA LEU A 56 16.08 -23.64 9.06
C LEU A 56 14.62 -23.80 9.49
N PRO A 57 14.21 -23.26 10.64
CA PRO A 57 12.82 -23.14 11.03
C PRO A 57 12.04 -22.22 10.10
N SER A 58 10.73 -22.47 9.98
CA SER A 58 9.79 -21.60 9.27
C SER A 58 9.40 -20.38 10.09
N LEU A 59 9.06 -19.27 9.40
CA LEU A 59 8.47 -18.08 10.00
C LEU A 59 7.05 -17.88 9.49
N GLU A 60 6.19 -17.33 10.34
CA GLU A 60 4.85 -16.88 9.95
C GLU A 60 4.84 -15.36 9.77
N PRO A 61 4.27 -14.87 8.66
CA PRO A 61 4.16 -13.43 8.42
C PRO A 61 3.16 -12.79 9.39
N PHE A 62 3.38 -11.53 9.73
CA PHE A 62 2.47 -10.78 10.60
C PHE A 62 2.45 -9.28 10.28
N VAL A 63 1.37 -8.64 10.70
CA VAL A 63 1.24 -7.18 10.82
C VAL A 63 0.75 -6.88 12.24
N ASN A 64 1.49 -6.06 12.95
CA ASN A 64 1.18 -5.62 14.30
C ASN A 64 1.02 -4.10 14.31
N MET A 65 -0.22 -3.64 14.50
CA MET A 65 -0.59 -2.24 14.60
C MET A 65 -1.96 -2.11 15.29
N PRO A 66 -2.33 -0.92 15.82
CA PRO A 66 -3.68 -0.69 16.33
C PRO A 66 -4.73 -0.92 15.24
N CYS A 67 -5.81 -1.62 15.58
CA CYS A 67 -6.92 -1.84 14.65
C CYS A 67 -7.70 -0.54 14.43
N VAL A 68 -8.12 -0.27 13.19
CA VAL A 68 -8.94 0.89 12.83
C VAL A 68 -10.42 0.58 13.10
N PRO A 69 -11.12 1.35 13.96
CA PRO A 69 -12.51 1.10 14.30
C PRO A 69 -13.48 1.25 13.12
N ALA A 70 -14.52 0.44 13.09
CA ALA A 70 -15.56 0.42 12.06
C ALA A 70 -16.21 1.79 11.80
N ILE A 71 -16.36 2.60 12.84
CA ILE A 71 -16.95 3.94 12.73
C ILE A 71 -16.16 4.85 11.77
N LEU A 72 -14.83 4.72 11.74
CA LEU A 72 -13.99 5.49 10.81
C LEU A 72 -14.21 5.01 9.38
N MET A 73 -14.36 3.70 9.17
CA MET A 73 -14.63 3.14 7.84
C MET A 73 -16.01 3.56 7.30
N HIS A 74 -17.02 3.72 8.17
CA HIS A 74 -18.30 4.35 7.80
C HIS A 74 -18.11 5.80 7.31
N HIS A 75 -17.33 6.61 8.04
CA HIS A 75 -17.04 8.00 7.65
C HIS A 75 -16.28 8.07 6.32
N ILE A 76 -15.27 7.20 6.12
CA ILE A 76 -14.53 7.09 4.86
C ILE A 76 -15.46 6.76 3.70
N LEU A 77 -16.31 5.75 3.86
CA LEU A 77 -17.27 5.36 2.83
C LEU A 77 -18.26 6.50 2.51
N GLN A 78 -18.75 7.19 3.53
CA GLN A 78 -19.66 8.32 3.33
C GLN A 78 -18.97 9.48 2.59
N ALA A 79 -17.77 9.88 3.01
CA ALA A 79 -16.99 10.92 2.35
C ALA A 79 -16.64 10.55 0.90
N SER A 80 -16.33 9.27 0.64
CA SER A 80 -16.07 8.78 -0.72
C SER A 80 -17.32 8.86 -1.60
N LYS A 81 -18.52 8.57 -1.06
CA LYS A 81 -19.81 8.73 -1.77
C LYS A 81 -20.12 10.20 -2.09
N GLU A 82 -19.84 11.10 -1.14
CA GLU A 82 -20.06 12.55 -1.31
C GLU A 82 -19.11 13.17 -2.34
N ASN A 83 -17.94 12.57 -2.55
CA ASN A 83 -16.95 13.04 -3.52
C ASN A 83 -17.17 12.49 -4.94
N LEU A 84 -18.13 11.60 -5.15
CA LEU A 84 -18.39 11.04 -6.48
C LEU A 84 -18.62 12.14 -7.53
N PRO A 85 -18.15 11.97 -8.75
CA PRO A 85 -17.48 10.76 -9.31
C PRO A 85 -15.98 10.68 -9.08
N ASN A 86 -15.40 11.59 -8.31
CA ASN A 86 -13.94 11.70 -8.12
C ASN A 86 -13.45 10.78 -7.01
N GLU A 87 -12.17 10.43 -7.09
CA GLU A 87 -11.43 9.76 -6.04
C GLU A 87 -11.13 10.73 -4.89
N ILE A 88 -10.91 10.19 -3.70
CA ILE A 88 -10.54 10.93 -2.50
C ILE A 88 -9.50 10.14 -1.70
N LEU A 89 -8.50 10.83 -1.17
CA LEU A 89 -7.38 10.32 -0.38
C LEU A 89 -7.58 10.63 1.10
N PHE A 90 -7.22 9.69 1.96
CA PHE A 90 -7.23 9.84 3.41
C PHE A 90 -5.91 9.34 4.00
N TRP A 91 -5.39 10.08 4.99
CA TRP A 91 -4.25 9.70 5.80
C TRP A 91 -4.68 9.36 7.20
N PHE A 92 -4.29 8.19 7.67
CA PHE A 92 -4.57 7.73 9.03
C PHE A 92 -3.31 7.83 9.87
N ASN A 93 -3.40 8.58 10.95
CA ASN A 93 -2.34 8.77 11.93
C ASN A 93 -2.83 8.28 13.30
N PHE A 94 -2.03 7.51 14.01
CA PHE A 94 -2.36 7.04 15.35
C PHE A 94 -1.71 7.94 16.39
N ASP A 95 -2.52 8.46 17.32
CA ASP A 95 -2.04 9.20 18.49
C ASP A 95 -1.78 8.18 19.61
N HIS A 96 -0.52 7.83 19.80
CA HIS A 96 -0.10 6.84 20.78
C HIS A 96 -0.46 7.24 22.21
N ASP A 97 -0.36 8.52 22.56
CA ASP A 97 -0.61 9.01 23.91
C ASP A 97 -2.10 8.94 24.26
N ARG A 98 -2.96 9.22 23.30
CA ARG A 98 -4.42 9.20 23.47
C ARG A 98 -5.06 7.88 23.07
N GLN A 99 -4.31 7.00 22.40
CA GLN A 99 -4.81 5.71 21.86
C GLN A 99 -6.00 5.92 20.90
N VAL A 100 -5.90 6.91 20.01
CA VAL A 100 -6.97 7.25 19.04
C VAL A 100 -6.40 7.42 17.64
N TRP A 101 -7.22 7.04 16.67
CA TRP A 101 -6.96 7.32 15.26
C TRP A 101 -7.42 8.74 14.90
N ASN A 102 -6.58 9.44 14.16
CA ASN A 102 -6.91 10.68 13.45
C ASN A 102 -6.91 10.38 11.96
N VAL A 103 -7.95 10.81 11.27
CA VAL A 103 -8.09 10.64 9.83
C VAL A 103 -8.23 11.99 9.18
N ASP A 104 -7.34 12.28 8.25
CA ASP A 104 -7.26 13.56 7.56
C ASP A 104 -7.48 13.33 6.05
N ALA A 105 -8.36 14.13 5.44
CA ALA A 105 -8.40 14.29 3.98
C ALA A 105 -7.57 15.52 3.64
N PRO A 106 -6.35 15.38 3.08
CA PRO A 106 -5.51 16.54 2.77
C PRO A 106 -6.14 17.43 1.71
N LEU A 107 -5.63 18.67 1.58
CA LEU A 107 -5.92 19.46 0.39
C LEU A 107 -5.39 18.70 -0.83
N GLN A 108 -6.27 18.35 -1.77
CA GLN A 108 -6.00 17.39 -2.84
C GLN A 108 -6.68 17.79 -4.14
N ILE A 109 -6.11 17.35 -5.26
CA ILE A 109 -6.71 17.46 -6.59
C ILE A 109 -7.37 16.12 -6.88
N CYS A 110 -8.69 16.15 -7.05
CA CYS A 110 -9.52 14.95 -7.24
C CYS A 110 -9.99 14.85 -8.68
N HIS A 111 -9.82 13.65 -9.27
CA HIS A 111 -10.34 13.28 -10.59
C HIS A 111 -11.03 11.91 -10.49
N PRO A 112 -11.83 11.51 -11.51
CA PRO A 112 -12.50 10.21 -11.50
C PRO A 112 -11.59 8.97 -11.51
N ALA A 113 -10.30 9.13 -11.84
CA ALA A 113 -9.33 8.04 -11.94
C ALA A 113 -7.97 8.40 -11.31
N SER A 114 -7.91 9.44 -10.51
CA SER A 114 -6.69 9.79 -9.76
C SER A 114 -6.97 10.80 -8.67
N VAL A 115 -6.19 10.72 -7.61
CA VAL A 115 -6.18 11.71 -6.52
C VAL A 115 -4.75 12.03 -6.13
N ILE A 116 -4.43 13.33 -5.99
CA ILE A 116 -3.07 13.77 -5.68
C ILE A 116 -3.12 14.82 -4.57
N PRO A 117 -2.40 14.66 -3.45
CA PRO A 117 -2.30 15.68 -2.44
C PRO A 117 -1.53 16.90 -3.01
N VAL A 118 -2.03 18.11 -2.76
CA VAL A 118 -1.40 19.35 -3.23
C VAL A 118 0.00 19.51 -2.63
N ASN A 119 0.17 19.10 -1.36
CA ASN A 119 1.47 19.10 -0.69
C ASN A 119 1.92 17.66 -0.42
N LYS A 120 2.77 17.10 -1.30
CA LYS A 120 3.37 15.76 -1.11
C LYS A 120 4.31 15.67 0.11
N ASN A 121 4.76 16.80 0.64
CA ASN A 121 5.62 16.88 1.83
C ASN A 121 4.86 17.28 3.10
N ASP A 122 3.55 17.09 3.12
CA ASP A 122 2.74 17.33 4.31
C ASP A 122 3.19 16.43 5.46
N PRO A 123 3.50 16.99 6.65
CA PRO A 123 3.92 16.20 7.80
C PRO A 123 2.93 15.11 8.20
N LEU A 124 1.62 15.32 8.01
CA LEU A 124 0.59 14.32 8.30
C LEU A 124 0.69 13.14 7.32
N GLY A 125 0.89 13.43 6.02
CA GLY A 125 1.08 12.40 5.02
C GLY A 125 2.40 11.63 5.20
N ILE A 126 3.49 12.32 5.57
CA ILE A 126 4.79 11.65 5.84
C ILE A 126 4.68 10.67 7.02
N LYS A 127 3.92 11.04 8.07
CA LYS A 127 3.75 10.23 9.29
C LYS A 127 2.65 9.17 9.16
N ALA A 128 1.77 9.27 8.17
CA ALA A 128 0.63 8.38 8.04
C ALA A 128 1.04 6.91 8.14
N LEU A 129 0.31 6.16 8.96
CA LEU A 129 0.43 4.70 9.06
C LEU A 129 -0.33 4.01 7.94
N ILE A 130 -1.47 4.61 7.53
CA ILE A 130 -2.29 4.11 6.44
C ILE A 130 -2.54 5.25 5.45
N ASP A 131 -2.38 4.94 4.18
CA ASP A 131 -2.75 5.75 3.03
C ASP A 131 -3.91 5.01 2.34
N LEU A 132 -5.12 5.60 2.37
CA LEU A 132 -6.31 5.00 1.79
C LEU A 132 -6.89 5.95 0.76
N HIS A 133 -7.10 5.48 -0.47
CA HIS A 133 -7.84 6.25 -1.47
C HIS A 133 -9.04 5.47 -2.02
N SER A 134 -10.00 6.21 -2.59
CA SER A 134 -11.16 5.61 -3.21
C SER A 134 -10.98 5.52 -4.72
N HIS A 135 -11.41 4.41 -5.31
CA HIS A 135 -11.60 4.25 -6.76
C HIS A 135 -13.04 4.57 -7.18
N ALA A 136 -13.72 5.41 -6.42
CA ALA A 136 -15.09 5.86 -6.72
C ALA A 136 -16.02 4.71 -7.16
N LEU A 137 -16.37 4.65 -8.44
CA LEU A 137 -17.29 3.64 -8.99
C LEU A 137 -16.56 2.39 -9.50
N MET A 138 -15.25 2.42 -9.64
CA MET A 138 -14.44 1.31 -10.16
C MET A 138 -14.21 0.23 -9.10
N ASP A 139 -13.77 -0.94 -9.55
CA ASP A 139 -13.23 -1.98 -8.68
C ASP A 139 -12.02 -1.47 -7.89
N PRO A 140 -11.77 -1.94 -6.66
CA PRO A 140 -10.52 -1.65 -5.99
C PRO A 140 -9.38 -2.47 -6.60
N PHE A 141 -8.31 -1.82 -6.99
CA PHE A 141 -7.05 -2.43 -7.44
C PHE A 141 -5.89 -1.48 -7.14
N PHE A 142 -4.66 -1.97 -7.13
CA PHE A 142 -3.47 -1.14 -7.06
C PHE A 142 -2.95 -0.93 -8.48
N SER A 143 -2.96 0.31 -8.97
CA SER A 143 -2.50 0.68 -10.31
C SER A 143 -0.97 0.78 -10.38
N CYS A 144 -0.41 0.85 -11.59
CA CYS A 144 1.00 1.15 -11.79
C CYS A 144 1.38 2.55 -11.27
N THR A 145 0.45 3.50 -11.26
CA THR A 145 0.66 4.83 -10.67
C THR A 145 0.77 4.73 -9.16
N ASP A 146 -0.11 3.96 -8.50
CA ASP A 146 -0.01 3.71 -7.06
C ASP A 146 1.34 3.08 -6.70
N ASN A 147 1.82 2.12 -7.49
CA ASN A 147 3.14 1.51 -7.28
C ASN A 147 4.30 2.51 -7.33
N LYS A 148 4.19 3.60 -8.13
CA LYS A 148 5.20 4.65 -8.21
C LYS A 148 5.08 5.67 -7.08
N ASP A 149 3.85 5.99 -6.66
CA ASP A 149 3.58 7.02 -5.64
C ASP A 149 3.60 6.44 -4.21
N GLU A 150 3.26 5.17 -4.03
CA GLU A 150 3.25 4.46 -2.74
C GLU A 150 4.67 4.11 -2.29
N GLN A 151 5.37 5.09 -1.75
CA GLN A 151 6.74 4.95 -1.26
C GLN A 151 6.78 4.82 0.27
N GLY A 152 7.89 4.25 0.77
CA GLY A 152 8.15 4.18 2.20
C GLY A 152 7.61 2.92 2.87
N PHE A 153 7.36 3.03 4.19
CA PHE A 153 6.85 1.94 5.02
C PHE A 153 5.52 2.32 5.65
N ARG A 154 4.43 1.74 5.13
CA ARG A 154 3.04 1.96 5.59
C ARG A 154 2.08 0.91 5.04
N ILE A 155 0.83 0.99 5.46
CA ILE A 155 -0.30 0.26 4.88
C ILE A 155 -0.89 1.10 3.76
N PHE A 156 -1.23 0.47 2.64
CA PHE A 156 -1.97 1.06 1.54
C PHE A 156 -3.31 0.36 1.38
N ALA A 157 -4.35 1.11 1.16
CA ALA A 157 -5.69 0.58 0.99
C ALA A 157 -6.45 1.30 -0.13
N VAL A 158 -7.24 0.55 -0.89
CA VAL A 158 -8.11 1.09 -1.94
C VAL A 158 -9.52 0.62 -1.68
N ILE A 159 -10.47 1.56 -1.59
CA ILE A 159 -11.91 1.25 -1.53
C ILE A 159 -12.56 1.58 -2.86
N GLY A 160 -13.27 0.62 -3.46
CA GLY A 160 -13.97 0.79 -4.73
C GLY A 160 -15.46 0.49 -4.65
N LYS A 161 -16.18 0.69 -5.78
CA LYS A 161 -17.64 0.44 -5.90
C LYS A 161 -18.47 1.15 -4.82
N VAL A 162 -18.04 2.36 -4.40
CA VAL A 162 -18.58 3.02 -3.21
C VAL A 162 -20.09 3.31 -3.28
N ASN A 163 -20.68 3.37 -4.49
CA ASN A 163 -22.11 3.59 -4.70
C ASN A 163 -22.93 2.29 -4.87
N GLY A 164 -22.35 1.13 -4.59
CA GLY A 164 -23.01 -0.16 -4.80
C GLY A 164 -22.75 -1.14 -3.68
N LYS A 165 -21.90 -2.10 -3.95
CA LYS A 165 -21.35 -3.04 -2.97
C LYS A 165 -19.89 -2.68 -2.74
N PRO A 166 -19.58 -1.81 -1.78
CA PRO A 166 -18.22 -1.37 -1.54
C PRO A 166 -17.30 -2.53 -1.26
N GLU A 167 -16.11 -2.46 -1.82
CA GLU A 167 -15.06 -3.45 -1.65
C GLU A 167 -13.76 -2.74 -1.28
N ILE A 168 -12.94 -3.40 -0.47
CA ILE A 168 -11.63 -2.89 -0.06
C ILE A 168 -10.55 -3.91 -0.32
N ILE A 169 -9.40 -3.45 -0.78
CA ILE A 169 -8.14 -4.20 -0.81
C ILE A 169 -7.09 -3.51 0.03
N VAL A 170 -6.20 -4.28 0.63
CA VAL A 170 -5.15 -3.77 1.51
C VAL A 170 -3.82 -4.46 1.20
N ARG A 171 -2.75 -3.68 1.23
CA ARG A 171 -1.38 -4.20 1.18
C ARG A 171 -0.47 -3.52 2.18
N VAL A 172 0.51 -4.25 2.66
CA VAL A 172 1.68 -3.70 3.35
C VAL A 172 2.68 -3.27 2.31
N GLY A 173 3.19 -2.04 2.40
CA GLY A 173 4.33 -1.59 1.60
C GLY A 173 5.55 -1.31 2.47
N VAL A 174 6.69 -1.86 2.08
CA VAL A 174 7.99 -1.63 2.73
C VAL A 174 9.02 -1.32 1.66
N TYR A 175 9.21 -0.04 1.37
CA TYR A 175 10.23 0.46 0.42
C TYR A 175 10.23 -0.30 -0.93
N GLY A 176 9.05 -0.41 -1.57
CA GLY A 176 8.87 -1.08 -2.87
C GLY A 176 8.63 -2.59 -2.80
N ASN A 177 8.59 -3.19 -1.60
CA ASN A 177 8.13 -4.55 -1.41
C ASN A 177 6.68 -4.52 -0.93
N TYR A 178 5.79 -5.29 -1.56
CA TYR A 178 4.37 -5.28 -1.25
C TYR A 178 3.87 -6.67 -0.87
N TRP A 179 2.95 -6.71 0.07
CA TRP A 179 2.27 -7.93 0.49
C TRP A 179 0.77 -7.65 0.69
N ASN A 180 -0.07 -8.27 -0.15
CA ASN A 180 -1.51 -8.18 -0.02
C ASN A 180 -1.98 -8.97 1.20
N ILE A 181 -2.85 -8.35 2.00
CA ILE A 181 -3.37 -8.90 3.25
C ILE A 181 -4.89 -8.77 3.32
N PRO A 182 -5.57 -9.62 4.11
CA PRO A 182 -6.96 -9.38 4.45
C PRO A 182 -7.15 -8.01 5.11
N ALA A 183 -8.14 -7.25 4.66
CA ALA A 183 -8.44 -5.94 5.25
C ALA A 183 -8.80 -6.05 6.73
N SER A 184 -9.38 -7.17 7.15
CA SER A 184 -9.71 -7.48 8.55
C SER A 184 -8.51 -7.57 9.49
N MET A 185 -7.28 -7.67 8.97
CA MET A 185 -6.06 -7.56 9.79
C MET A 185 -5.81 -6.12 10.28
N ILE A 186 -6.37 -5.12 9.59
CA ILE A 186 -6.12 -3.69 9.82
C ILE A 186 -7.39 -2.97 10.28
N PHE A 187 -8.55 -3.32 9.71
CA PHE A 187 -9.80 -2.62 9.88
C PHE A 187 -10.87 -3.50 10.51
N GLU A 188 -11.64 -2.95 11.45
CA GLU A 188 -12.98 -3.45 11.74
C GLU A 188 -13.90 -3.04 10.58
N LEU A 189 -14.21 -3.98 9.68
CA LEU A 189 -15.02 -3.67 8.51
C LEU A 189 -16.50 -3.63 8.87
N PRO A 190 -17.22 -2.53 8.49
CA PRO A 190 -18.68 -2.53 8.50
C PRO A 190 -19.25 -3.60 7.55
N GLU A 191 -20.47 -4.11 7.82
CA GLU A 191 -21.11 -5.15 7.01
C GLU A 191 -21.28 -4.77 5.52
N GLU A 192 -21.39 -3.48 5.23
CA GLU A 192 -21.54 -2.97 3.86
C GLU A 192 -20.24 -2.98 3.06
N ILE A 193 -19.06 -3.10 3.70
CA ILE A 193 -17.75 -3.11 3.02
C ILE A 193 -17.22 -4.55 2.96
N ARG A 194 -17.12 -5.09 1.76
CA ARG A 194 -16.56 -6.43 1.55
C ARG A 194 -15.03 -6.38 1.47
N ASP A 195 -14.39 -7.29 2.18
CA ASP A 195 -12.95 -7.56 1.99
C ASP A 195 -12.75 -8.33 0.67
N ALA A 196 -12.14 -7.67 -0.32
CA ALA A 196 -11.93 -8.26 -1.63
C ALA A 196 -10.75 -9.25 -1.68
N TYR A 197 -9.94 -9.35 -0.63
CA TYR A 197 -8.85 -10.33 -0.51
C TYR A 197 -9.36 -11.76 -0.70
N TYR A 198 -10.48 -12.10 -0.07
CA TYR A 198 -11.08 -13.45 -0.13
C TYR A 198 -11.85 -13.74 -1.43
N GLY A 199 -12.03 -12.75 -2.31
CA GLY A 199 -12.74 -12.88 -3.58
C GLY A 199 -11.84 -13.18 -4.79
N LYS A 200 -10.55 -12.98 -4.65
CA LYS A 200 -9.54 -13.35 -5.66
C LYS A 200 -8.75 -14.49 -5.05
N GLY A 201 -8.84 -15.70 -5.63
CA GLY A 201 -7.95 -16.78 -5.25
C GLY A 201 -6.50 -16.28 -5.24
N GLU A 202 -5.62 -16.97 -4.54
CA GLU A 202 -4.20 -16.57 -4.38
C GLU A 202 -3.69 -15.93 -5.67
N VAL A 203 -3.38 -14.64 -5.63
CA VAL A 203 -2.83 -13.95 -6.78
C VAL A 203 -1.42 -14.50 -6.93
N ASP A 204 -1.25 -15.37 -7.92
CA ASP A 204 0.08 -15.66 -8.45
C ASP A 204 0.74 -14.32 -8.76
N TYR A 205 1.93 -14.11 -8.24
CA TYR A 205 2.81 -13.03 -8.66
C TYR A 205 3.23 -13.34 -10.10
N ASP A 206 2.40 -12.98 -11.07
CA ASP A 206 2.74 -13.09 -12.48
C ASP A 206 3.63 -11.91 -12.86
N GLU A 207 4.91 -12.19 -13.00
CA GLU A 207 5.91 -11.24 -13.51
C GLU A 207 5.62 -10.80 -14.96
N THR A 208 4.56 -11.34 -15.60
CA THR A 208 4.28 -11.16 -17.03
C THR A 208 3.55 -9.86 -17.38
N ASN A 209 3.03 -9.10 -16.39
CA ASN A 209 2.35 -7.82 -16.68
C ASN A 209 3.29 -6.64 -16.95
N ILE A 210 4.61 -6.82 -16.96
CA ILE A 210 5.57 -5.73 -17.24
C ILE A 210 5.79 -5.55 -18.75
N GLU A 211 5.50 -6.57 -19.58
CA GLU A 211 5.81 -6.50 -21.02
C GLU A 211 4.70 -5.91 -21.90
N GLU A 212 3.43 -5.91 -21.47
CA GLU A 212 2.33 -5.42 -22.33
C GLU A 212 2.12 -3.89 -22.29
N GLU A 213 2.55 -3.18 -21.23
CA GLU A 213 2.41 -1.71 -21.17
C GLU A 213 3.54 -0.94 -21.88
N ILE A 214 4.67 -1.58 -22.18
CA ILE A 214 5.78 -0.91 -22.90
C ILE A 214 5.45 -0.70 -24.39
N ILE A 215 4.52 -1.47 -24.94
CA ILE A 215 4.15 -1.40 -26.37
C ILE A 215 3.15 -0.27 -26.68
N ALA A 216 2.45 0.26 -25.68
CA ALA A 216 1.42 1.29 -25.88
C ALA A 216 1.93 2.75 -25.86
N GLU A 217 3.19 3.00 -25.48
CA GLU A 217 3.76 4.34 -25.40
C GLU A 217 4.59 4.76 -26.65
N GLU A 218 4.77 3.91 -27.67
CA GLU A 218 5.63 4.22 -28.84
C GLU A 218 4.91 4.88 -30.03
N ASP A 219 3.59 5.09 -30.00
CA ASP A 219 2.84 5.66 -31.14
C ASP A 219 2.34 7.12 -30.92
N VAL A 220 3.10 7.96 -30.22
CA VAL A 220 2.86 9.41 -30.27
C VAL A 220 3.81 10.07 -31.28
N GLU A 221 3.42 10.10 -32.55
CA GLU A 221 4.04 10.96 -33.55
C GLU A 221 3.86 12.44 -33.18
N ILE A 222 4.96 13.09 -32.83
CA ILE A 222 5.00 14.55 -32.63
C ILE A 222 5.19 15.21 -34.00
N ASP A 223 4.09 15.70 -34.58
CA ASP A 223 4.12 16.53 -35.79
C ASP A 223 4.72 17.92 -35.45
N ILE A 224 6.01 18.11 -35.77
CA ILE A 224 6.67 19.42 -35.63
C ILE A 224 6.43 20.20 -36.91
N HIS A 225 5.42 21.06 -36.91
CA HIS A 225 5.29 22.10 -37.94
C HIS A 225 6.37 23.17 -37.74
N THR A 226 7.41 23.14 -38.57
CA THR A 226 8.34 24.28 -38.74
C THR A 226 7.73 25.30 -39.66
N GLU A 227 7.22 26.42 -39.15
CA GLU A 227 6.94 27.60 -39.94
C GLU A 227 8.27 28.30 -40.30
N THR A 228 8.65 28.21 -41.58
CA THR A 228 9.70 29.06 -42.13
C THR A 228 9.09 30.40 -42.51
N SER A 229 9.37 31.44 -41.74
CA SER A 229 9.12 32.81 -42.14
C SER A 229 10.14 33.23 -43.19
N GLY A 230 9.70 33.38 -44.46
CA GLY A 230 10.46 34.08 -45.50
C GLY A 230 10.42 35.58 -45.26
N ALA A 231 11.59 36.17 -45.23
CA ALA A 231 11.74 37.62 -45.28
C ALA A 231 11.84 38.07 -46.75
N GLU A 232 11.06 39.05 -47.09
CA GLU A 232 11.38 40.11 -48.07
C GLU A 232 11.12 41.48 -47.46
#